data_df1069d349de001cf7ce48f708ad5a97
#
_entry.id   df1069d349de001cf7ce48f708ad5a97
#
_cell.length_a   1.000
_cell.length_b   1.000
_cell.length_c   1.000
_cell.angle_alpha   90.00
_cell.angle_beta   90.00
_cell.angle_gamma   90.00
#
_symmetry.space_group_name_H-M   'P 1'
#
loop_
_entity.id
_entity.type
_entity.pdbx_description
1 polymer ?
#
loop_
_entity_poly.entity_id
_entity_poly.type
_entity_poly.pdbx_seq_one_letter_code
_entity_poly.pdbx_strand_id
1 'polypeptide(L)'
;MLLPARPSFRFPVLRWLLAAAIVLALCLMRFGVDLLVASDPAPGHVDAGIVLQGSIAAQKVRIAGAVNLLQRGVADRVLVSVPKESFWGQAIPPVARAYFERTYGAELAARVDFCETSGEVNSTRQEAEALLVCIQDHHWQTIEIVTSDYHTRRAGMLWRKVTKPDPKMQLWVEGVSDPEFQQPWWRHRQSAKVWIMESAKLVWSVFGG
;
A
#
# COMPACT_ATOMS: atom_id res chain seq x y z
N MET A 1 -58.34 36.31 -18.77
CA MET A 1 -57.00 35.89 -19.25
C MET A 1 -56.38 35.10 -18.12
N LEU A 2 -56.49 33.76 -18.15
CA LEU A 2 -56.01 32.85 -17.10
C LEU A 2 -54.62 32.39 -17.47
N LEU A 3 -53.65 32.68 -16.60
CA LEU A 3 -52.26 32.19 -16.77
C LEU A 3 -52.22 30.68 -16.49
N PRO A 4 -51.54 29.89 -17.31
CA PRO A 4 -51.43 28.44 -17.08
C PRO A 4 -50.53 28.16 -15.89
N ALA A 5 -50.97 27.28 -14.99
CA ALA A 5 -50.22 26.79 -13.86
C ALA A 5 -48.93 26.07 -14.34
N ARG A 6 -47.78 26.47 -13.83
CA ARG A 6 -46.50 25.80 -14.09
C ARG A 6 -46.50 24.42 -13.42
N PRO A 7 -46.17 23.33 -14.16
CA PRO A 7 -46.13 22.01 -13.56
C PRO A 7 -44.95 21.91 -12.57
N SER A 8 -45.26 21.51 -11.34
CA SER A 8 -44.30 21.27 -10.25
C SER A 8 -43.59 19.93 -10.40
N PHE A 9 -42.91 19.71 -11.52
CA PHE A 9 -42.34 18.41 -11.90
C PHE A 9 -40.95 18.09 -11.30
N ARG A 10 -40.39 18.98 -10.45
CA ARG A 10 -38.97 18.83 -9.98
C ARG A 10 -38.79 18.12 -8.63
N PHE A 11 -39.83 17.95 -7.83
CA PHE A 11 -39.70 17.39 -6.47
C PHE A 11 -39.47 15.89 -6.36
N PRO A 12 -40.05 15.01 -7.19
CA PRO A 12 -39.79 13.56 -7.05
C PRO A 12 -38.37 13.15 -7.43
N VAL A 13 -37.79 13.71 -8.50
CA VAL A 13 -36.45 13.39 -8.95
C VAL A 13 -35.41 13.76 -7.88
N LEU A 14 -35.52 14.92 -7.25
CA LEU A 14 -34.62 15.34 -6.17
C LEU A 14 -34.67 14.39 -4.97
N ARG A 15 -35.84 13.90 -4.60
CA ARG A 15 -36.01 12.93 -3.49
C ARG A 15 -35.29 11.59 -3.80
N TRP A 16 -35.44 11.10 -5.02
CA TRP A 16 -34.76 9.88 -5.45
C TRP A 16 -33.22 10.05 -5.52
N LEU A 17 -32.75 11.20 -5.98
CA LEU A 17 -31.32 11.53 -5.98
C LEU A 17 -30.76 11.60 -4.56
N LEU A 18 -31.49 12.24 -3.63
CA LEU A 18 -31.09 12.27 -2.22
C LEU A 18 -31.07 10.87 -1.58
N ALA A 19 -32.12 10.07 -1.83
CA ALA A 19 -32.15 8.70 -1.33
C ALA A 19 -30.98 7.87 -1.88
N ALA A 20 -30.69 7.96 -3.17
CA ALA A 20 -29.56 7.28 -3.80
C ALA A 20 -28.20 7.75 -3.20
N ALA A 21 -28.04 9.05 -2.97
CA ALA A 21 -26.83 9.59 -2.34
C ALA A 21 -26.66 9.08 -0.90
N ILE A 22 -27.74 8.99 -0.12
CA ILE A 22 -27.69 8.44 1.25
C ILE A 22 -27.31 6.96 1.21
N VAL A 23 -27.94 6.16 0.34
CA VAL A 23 -27.61 4.74 0.20
C VAL A 23 -26.14 4.57 -0.21
N LEU A 24 -25.66 5.35 -1.19
CA LEU A 24 -24.26 5.33 -1.61
C LEU A 24 -23.32 5.67 -0.44
N ALA A 25 -23.64 6.71 0.33
CA ALA A 25 -22.84 7.10 1.50
C ALA A 25 -22.79 5.98 2.55
N LEU A 26 -23.92 5.34 2.85
CA LEU A 26 -23.99 4.21 3.77
C LEU A 26 -23.20 3.00 3.25
N CYS A 27 -23.30 2.70 1.96
CA CYS A 27 -22.49 1.66 1.32
C CYS A 27 -20.98 1.96 1.41
N LEU A 28 -20.57 3.19 1.12
CA LEU A 28 -19.16 3.59 1.25
C LEU A 28 -18.69 3.55 2.70
N MET A 29 -19.50 3.96 3.67
CA MET A 29 -19.17 3.81 5.08
C MET A 29 -19.00 2.34 5.45
N ARG A 30 -19.87 1.44 5.00
CA ARG A 30 -19.86 0.02 5.37
C ARG A 30 -18.79 -0.79 4.65
N PHE A 31 -18.60 -0.55 3.35
CA PHE A 31 -17.77 -1.37 2.45
C PHE A 31 -16.61 -0.60 1.81
N GLY A 32 -16.45 0.67 2.13
CA GLY A 32 -15.45 1.51 1.46
C GLY A 32 -14.01 1.04 1.67
N VAL A 33 -13.71 0.33 2.75
CA VAL A 33 -12.38 -0.25 3.00
C VAL A 33 -12.12 -1.42 2.06
N ASP A 34 -13.12 -2.23 1.77
CA ASP A 34 -12.99 -3.40 0.89
C ASP A 34 -12.60 -2.99 -0.53
N LEU A 35 -12.87 -1.72 -0.90
CA LEU A 35 -12.41 -1.14 -2.17
C LEU A 35 -10.88 -0.92 -2.22
N LEU A 36 -10.23 -0.82 -1.08
CA LEU A 36 -8.78 -0.56 -0.97
C LEU A 36 -7.99 -1.83 -0.68
N VAL A 37 -8.62 -2.83 -0.07
CA VAL A 37 -7.96 -4.06 0.35
C VAL A 37 -8.05 -5.12 -0.75
N ALA A 38 -6.90 -5.68 -1.10
CA ALA A 38 -6.76 -6.84 -1.97
C ALA A 38 -5.50 -7.61 -1.55
N SER A 39 -5.51 -8.08 -0.31
CA SER A 39 -4.44 -8.94 0.21
C SER A 39 -4.54 -10.32 -0.46
N ASP A 40 -3.41 -10.81 -0.92
CA ASP A 40 -3.24 -12.09 -1.61
C ASP A 40 -1.86 -12.64 -1.20
N PRO A 41 -1.74 -13.14 0.05
CA PRO A 41 -0.46 -13.63 0.57
C PRO A 41 0.00 -14.87 -0.18
N ALA A 42 1.33 -15.05 -0.26
CA ALA A 42 1.93 -16.18 -0.95
C ALA A 42 1.44 -17.52 -0.37
N PRO A 43 1.06 -18.49 -1.22
CA PRO A 43 0.58 -19.79 -0.76
C PRO A 43 1.69 -20.69 -0.20
N GLY A 44 2.94 -20.29 -0.36
CA GLY A 44 4.11 -21.04 0.04
C GLY A 44 5.34 -20.16 0.19
N HIS A 45 6.51 -20.74 -0.05
CA HIS A 45 7.79 -20.07 0.09
C HIS A 45 8.05 -19.07 -1.05
N VAL A 46 8.69 -17.93 -0.70
CA VAL A 46 9.15 -16.89 -1.64
C VAL A 46 10.62 -16.53 -1.39
N ASP A 47 11.31 -16.04 -2.42
CA ASP A 47 12.71 -15.61 -2.31
C ASP A 47 12.83 -14.41 -1.35
N ALA A 48 11.91 -13.44 -1.43
CA ALA A 48 11.97 -12.26 -0.58
C ALA A 48 10.62 -11.63 -0.26
N GLY A 49 10.50 -11.12 0.98
CA GLY A 49 9.48 -10.16 1.38
C GLY A 49 9.95 -8.73 1.09
N ILE A 50 9.15 -7.94 0.40
CA ILE A 50 9.50 -6.58 -0.02
C ILE A 50 8.70 -5.56 0.81
N VAL A 51 9.41 -4.73 1.59
CA VAL A 51 8.79 -3.71 2.45
C VAL A 51 8.73 -2.37 1.72
N LEU A 52 7.51 -1.88 1.47
CA LEU A 52 7.31 -0.57 0.85
C LEU A 52 7.43 0.55 1.88
N GLN A 53 7.90 1.71 1.44
CA GLN A 53 7.96 2.92 2.26
C GLN A 53 6.56 3.39 2.70
N GLY A 54 6.54 4.07 3.84
CA GLY A 54 5.32 4.65 4.41
C GLY A 54 5.64 5.68 5.48
N SER A 55 4.64 6.10 6.24
CA SER A 55 4.86 6.87 7.47
C SER A 55 5.68 6.05 8.47
N ILE A 56 6.24 6.70 9.49
CA ILE A 56 7.02 6.01 10.53
C ILE A 56 6.21 4.87 11.19
N ALA A 57 4.92 5.10 11.44
CA ALA A 57 4.04 4.10 12.06
C ALA A 57 3.78 2.93 11.10
N ALA A 58 3.43 3.23 9.84
CA ALA A 58 3.23 2.24 8.78
C ALA A 58 4.50 1.43 8.53
N GLN A 59 5.66 2.09 8.45
CA GLN A 59 6.94 1.42 8.21
C GLN A 59 7.26 0.38 9.29
N LYS A 60 7.02 0.71 10.56
CA LYS A 60 7.26 -0.23 11.68
C LYS A 60 6.42 -1.50 11.57
N VAL A 61 5.14 -1.40 11.25
CA VAL A 61 4.26 -2.57 11.13
C VAL A 61 4.54 -3.38 9.87
N ARG A 62 4.89 -2.72 8.76
CA ARG A 62 5.31 -3.40 7.53
C ARG A 62 6.62 -4.18 7.73
N ILE A 63 7.61 -3.58 8.39
CA ILE A 63 8.86 -4.27 8.77
C ILE A 63 8.54 -5.48 9.66
N ALA A 64 7.70 -5.31 10.68
CA ALA A 64 7.33 -6.42 11.56
C ALA A 64 6.64 -7.55 10.79
N GLY A 65 5.75 -7.23 9.84
CA GLY A 65 5.13 -8.20 8.94
C GLY A 65 6.16 -8.95 8.09
N ALA A 66 7.09 -8.25 7.47
CA ALA A 66 8.14 -8.87 6.67
C ALA A 66 9.11 -9.73 7.49
N VAL A 67 9.48 -9.29 8.71
CA VAL A 67 10.28 -10.11 9.63
C VAL A 67 9.51 -11.36 10.06
N ASN A 68 8.19 -11.28 10.21
CA ASN A 68 7.35 -12.46 10.48
C ASN A 68 7.40 -13.48 9.34
N LEU A 69 7.50 -13.06 8.06
CA LEU A 69 7.74 -13.97 6.93
C LEU A 69 9.06 -14.74 7.09
N LEU A 70 10.14 -14.06 7.51
CA LEU A 70 11.42 -14.72 7.82
C LEU A 70 11.29 -15.75 8.95
N GLN A 71 10.61 -15.37 10.03
CA GLN A 71 10.45 -16.23 11.22
C GLN A 71 9.60 -17.47 10.94
N ARG A 72 8.61 -17.35 10.07
CA ARG A 72 7.76 -18.45 9.62
C ARG A 72 8.39 -19.31 8.53
N GLY A 73 9.56 -18.93 7.99
CA GLY A 73 10.20 -19.60 6.87
C GLY A 73 9.43 -19.44 5.54
N VAL A 74 8.59 -18.42 5.43
CA VAL A 74 7.87 -18.10 4.18
C VAL A 74 8.77 -17.36 3.22
N ALA A 75 9.68 -16.51 3.72
CA ALA A 75 10.66 -15.80 2.90
C ALA A 75 12.10 -16.13 3.34
N ASP A 76 13.04 -16.19 2.40
CA ASP A 76 14.46 -16.34 2.70
C ASP A 76 15.09 -15.02 3.12
N ARG A 77 14.68 -13.94 2.48
CA ARG A 77 15.22 -12.59 2.66
C ARG A 77 14.13 -11.57 2.82
N VAL A 78 14.49 -10.40 3.33
CA VAL A 78 13.64 -9.21 3.31
C VAL A 78 14.39 -8.08 2.63
N LEU A 79 13.76 -7.40 1.68
CA LEU A 79 14.25 -6.17 1.06
C LEU A 79 13.44 -5.00 1.59
N VAL A 80 14.12 -4.04 2.17
CA VAL A 80 13.49 -2.83 2.69
C VAL A 80 13.82 -1.65 1.78
N SER A 81 12.77 -1.00 1.25
CA SER A 81 12.91 0.27 0.55
C SER A 81 13.28 1.37 1.55
N VAL A 82 14.42 2.01 1.34
CA VAL A 82 14.89 3.11 2.19
C VAL A 82 15.38 4.28 1.34
N PRO A 83 15.16 5.54 1.78
CA PRO A 83 15.83 6.67 1.18
C PRO A 83 17.34 6.53 1.32
N LYS A 84 18.11 6.94 0.33
CA LYS A 84 19.57 6.97 0.41
C LYS A 84 20.04 7.81 1.59
N GLU A 85 19.43 8.99 1.76
CA GLU A 85 19.81 9.95 2.78
C GLU A 85 18.57 10.51 3.50
N SER A 86 18.76 10.92 4.75
CA SER A 86 17.78 11.69 5.51
C SER A 86 17.75 13.15 5.02
N PHE A 87 16.73 13.90 5.46
CA PHE A 87 16.65 15.36 5.21
C PHE A 87 17.92 16.12 5.67
N TRP A 88 18.64 15.59 6.66
CA TRP A 88 19.88 16.19 7.19
C TRP A 88 21.16 15.59 6.58
N GLY A 89 21.07 14.88 5.45
CA GLY A 89 22.24 14.32 4.77
C GLY A 89 22.87 13.08 5.43
N GLN A 90 22.20 12.47 6.40
CA GLN A 90 22.67 11.22 7.00
C GLN A 90 22.29 10.04 6.11
N ALA A 91 23.24 9.14 5.85
CA ALA A 91 22.95 7.88 5.15
C ALA A 91 21.97 7.03 5.97
N ILE A 92 20.86 6.63 5.36
CA ILE A 92 19.81 5.83 6.04
C ILE A 92 20.17 4.34 6.18
N PRO A 93 20.79 3.66 5.20
CA PRO A 93 21.03 2.22 5.31
C PRO A 93 21.81 1.79 6.56
N PRO A 94 22.88 2.47 7.01
CA PRO A 94 23.57 2.11 8.25
C PRO A 94 22.68 2.26 9.50
N VAL A 95 21.83 3.29 9.52
CA VAL A 95 20.88 3.54 10.63
C VAL A 95 19.81 2.46 10.65
N ALA A 96 19.30 2.09 9.47
CA ALA A 96 18.33 1.01 9.32
C ALA A 96 18.91 -0.33 9.78
N ARG A 97 20.15 -0.67 9.39
CA ARG A 97 20.82 -1.89 9.82
C ARG A 97 20.95 -1.96 11.34
N ALA A 98 21.45 -0.89 11.96
CA ALA A 98 21.57 -0.82 13.43
C ALA A 98 20.20 -0.96 14.12
N TYR A 99 19.12 -0.46 13.51
CA TYR A 99 17.76 -0.65 14.01
C TYR A 99 17.35 -2.13 13.98
N PHE A 100 17.60 -2.84 12.86
CA PHE A 100 17.27 -4.26 12.73
C PHE A 100 18.06 -5.11 13.71
N GLU A 101 19.38 -4.92 13.83
CA GLU A 101 20.24 -5.64 14.77
C GLU A 101 19.77 -5.47 16.22
N ARG A 102 19.44 -4.24 16.62
CA ARG A 102 18.98 -3.94 17.98
C ARG A 102 17.58 -4.49 18.26
N THR A 103 16.68 -4.48 17.26
CA THR A 103 15.27 -4.80 17.45
C THR A 103 14.99 -6.29 17.27
N TYR A 104 15.65 -6.94 16.31
CA TYR A 104 15.36 -8.31 15.89
C TYR A 104 16.54 -9.27 16.08
N GLY A 105 17.71 -8.77 16.47
CA GLY A 105 18.95 -9.53 16.64
C GLY A 105 19.76 -9.68 15.36
N ALA A 106 21.04 -9.98 15.51
CA ALA A 106 21.99 -10.03 14.40
C ALA A 106 21.66 -11.10 13.34
N GLU A 107 21.13 -12.24 13.77
CA GLU A 107 20.78 -13.36 12.87
C GLU A 107 19.68 -12.95 11.87
N LEU A 108 18.57 -12.37 12.33
CA LEU A 108 17.51 -11.88 11.44
C LEU A 108 17.96 -10.66 10.64
N ALA A 109 18.71 -9.75 11.25
CA ALA A 109 19.25 -8.58 10.56
C ALA A 109 20.19 -8.96 9.39
N ALA A 110 20.92 -10.07 9.48
CA ALA A 110 21.77 -10.57 8.40
C ALA A 110 20.96 -11.04 7.15
N ARG A 111 19.66 -11.30 7.33
CA ARG A 111 18.74 -11.68 6.24
C ARG A 111 17.97 -10.50 5.67
N VAL A 112 18.31 -9.26 6.07
CA VAL A 112 17.66 -8.04 5.61
C VAL A 112 18.60 -7.25 4.72
N ASP A 113 18.14 -6.96 3.51
CA ASP A 113 18.79 -6.11 2.53
C ASP A 113 18.08 -4.77 2.42
N PHE A 114 18.81 -3.73 1.99
CA PHE A 114 18.27 -2.40 1.81
C PHE A 114 18.43 -1.99 0.36
N CYS A 115 17.30 -1.59 -0.26
CA CYS A 115 17.32 -0.97 -1.57
C CYS A 115 17.23 0.54 -1.41
N GLU A 116 18.28 1.23 -1.83
CA GLU A 116 18.37 2.69 -1.74
C GLU A 116 17.54 3.32 -2.85
N THR A 117 16.57 4.13 -2.47
CA THR A 117 15.78 4.92 -3.42
C THR A 117 16.26 6.36 -3.46
N SER A 118 16.23 6.98 -4.64
CA SER A 118 16.56 8.41 -4.76
C SER A 118 15.47 9.27 -4.08
N GLY A 119 15.84 10.49 -3.67
CA GLY A 119 14.88 11.45 -3.10
C GLY A 119 13.79 11.91 -4.08
N GLU A 120 13.91 11.58 -5.37
CA GLU A 120 12.93 11.89 -6.42
C GLU A 120 11.81 10.85 -6.49
N VAL A 121 11.96 9.68 -5.86
CA VAL A 121 10.93 8.65 -5.77
C VAL A 121 9.78 9.15 -4.89
N ASN A 122 8.66 9.48 -5.52
CA ASN A 122 7.49 10.06 -4.85
C ASN A 122 6.19 9.31 -5.16
N SER A 123 6.25 8.20 -5.85
CA SER A 123 5.10 7.37 -6.19
C SER A 123 5.40 5.88 -6.00
N THR A 124 4.35 5.09 -5.71
CA THR A 124 4.47 3.64 -5.57
C THR A 124 4.96 2.96 -6.85
N ARG A 125 4.68 3.53 -8.02
CA ARG A 125 5.20 3.02 -9.30
C ARG A 125 6.71 3.22 -9.40
N GLN A 126 7.19 4.43 -9.14
CA GLN A 126 8.63 4.72 -9.16
C GLN A 126 9.40 3.92 -8.10
N GLU A 127 8.78 3.73 -6.92
CA GLU A 127 9.34 2.87 -5.88
C GLU A 127 9.45 1.41 -6.37
N ALA A 128 8.40 0.87 -7.00
CA ALA A 128 8.42 -0.47 -7.57
C ALA A 128 9.48 -0.62 -8.68
N GLU A 129 9.62 0.37 -9.56
CA GLU A 129 10.64 0.40 -10.61
C GLU A 129 12.06 0.40 -10.01
N ALA A 130 12.31 1.19 -8.96
CA ALA A 130 13.59 1.22 -8.27
C ALA A 130 13.90 -0.11 -7.56
N LEU A 131 12.93 -0.67 -6.84
CA LEU A 131 13.08 -1.92 -6.12
C LEU A 131 13.26 -3.12 -7.07
N LEU A 132 12.66 -3.07 -8.27
CA LEU A 132 12.83 -4.14 -9.26
C LEU A 132 14.28 -4.31 -9.67
N VAL A 133 15.07 -3.24 -9.73
CA VAL A 133 16.52 -3.31 -10.01
C VAL A 133 17.22 -4.13 -8.91
N CYS A 134 16.97 -3.80 -7.63
CA CYS A 134 17.56 -4.54 -6.51
C CYS A 134 17.11 -6.01 -6.49
N ILE A 135 15.86 -6.31 -6.83
CA ILE A 135 15.32 -7.68 -6.93
C ILE A 135 16.04 -8.47 -8.03
N GLN A 136 16.27 -7.84 -9.19
CA GLN A 136 16.99 -8.44 -10.31
C GLN A 136 18.46 -8.69 -9.99
N ASP A 137 19.12 -7.78 -9.29
CA ASP A 137 20.52 -7.94 -8.84
C ASP A 137 20.67 -9.15 -7.90
N HIS A 138 19.66 -9.44 -7.10
CA HIS A 138 19.60 -10.63 -6.24
C HIS A 138 19.14 -11.90 -6.97
N HIS A 139 18.70 -11.81 -8.23
CA HIS A 139 18.13 -12.90 -9.03
C HIS A 139 16.87 -13.54 -8.43
N TRP A 140 16.10 -12.79 -7.61
CA TRP A 140 14.84 -13.26 -7.05
C TRP A 140 13.72 -13.27 -8.11
N GLN A 141 12.90 -14.31 -8.06
CA GLN A 141 11.78 -14.51 -9.00
C GLN A 141 10.42 -14.58 -8.30
N THR A 142 10.42 -14.89 -7.00
CA THR A 142 9.22 -15.00 -6.19
C THR A 142 9.27 -13.99 -5.04
N ILE A 143 8.32 -13.04 -5.01
CA ILE A 143 8.34 -11.95 -4.03
C ILE A 143 6.98 -11.75 -3.38
N GLU A 144 6.98 -11.35 -2.11
CA GLU A 144 5.79 -10.95 -1.39
C GLU A 144 5.90 -9.50 -0.93
N ILE A 145 5.03 -8.66 -1.46
CA ILE A 145 4.97 -7.24 -1.10
C ILE A 145 4.26 -7.10 0.24
N VAL A 146 4.94 -6.52 1.22
CA VAL A 146 4.37 -6.24 2.55
C VAL A 146 4.04 -4.76 2.67
N THR A 147 2.77 -4.45 2.83
CA THR A 147 2.28 -3.07 2.91
C THR A 147 1.06 -2.95 3.82
N SER A 148 0.59 -1.72 4.09
CA SER A 148 -0.64 -1.51 4.89
C SER A 148 -1.88 -2.02 4.16
N ASP A 149 -2.85 -2.60 4.89
CA ASP A 149 -4.07 -3.21 4.33
C ASP A 149 -4.75 -2.32 3.29
N TYR A 150 -5.00 -1.06 3.65
CA TYR A 150 -5.67 -0.09 2.77
C TYR A 150 -4.87 0.25 1.49
N HIS A 151 -3.61 -0.16 1.41
CA HIS A 151 -2.73 0.10 0.26
C HIS A 151 -2.57 -1.11 -0.67
N THR A 152 -2.98 -2.31 -0.25
CA THR A 152 -2.70 -3.57 -0.95
C THR A 152 -3.20 -3.59 -2.38
N ARG A 153 -4.45 -3.14 -2.63
CA ARG A 153 -5.02 -3.12 -4.00
C ARG A 153 -4.21 -2.26 -4.95
N ARG A 154 -3.87 -1.04 -4.55
CA ARG A 154 -3.11 -0.12 -5.41
C ARG A 154 -1.66 -0.58 -5.59
N ALA A 155 -1.01 -1.01 -4.51
CA ALA A 155 0.34 -1.55 -4.57
C ALA A 155 0.41 -2.76 -5.50
N GLY A 156 -0.44 -3.78 -5.28
CA GLY A 156 -0.47 -4.98 -6.12
C GLY A 156 -0.75 -4.69 -7.59
N MET A 157 -1.67 -3.76 -7.88
CA MET A 157 -1.95 -3.37 -9.27
C MET A 157 -0.73 -2.73 -9.94
N LEU A 158 -0.06 -1.80 -9.27
CA LEU A 158 1.11 -1.09 -9.82
C LEU A 158 2.30 -2.02 -9.96
N TRP A 159 2.57 -2.85 -8.96
CA TRP A 159 3.64 -3.85 -9.01
C TRP A 159 3.44 -4.84 -10.15
N ARG A 160 2.24 -5.38 -10.35
CA ARG A 160 1.94 -6.27 -11.48
C ARG A 160 2.13 -5.59 -12.83
N LYS A 161 1.90 -4.25 -12.94
CA LYS A 161 2.22 -3.50 -14.16
C LYS A 161 3.72 -3.40 -14.40
N VAL A 162 4.51 -3.14 -13.35
CA VAL A 162 5.97 -2.99 -13.42
C VAL A 162 6.66 -4.34 -13.69
N THR A 163 6.19 -5.42 -13.07
CA THR A 163 6.78 -6.77 -13.25
C THR A 163 6.30 -7.51 -14.49
N LYS A 164 5.24 -7.04 -15.16
CA LYS A 164 4.66 -7.68 -16.35
C LYS A 164 5.65 -8.04 -17.46
N PRO A 165 6.74 -7.25 -17.71
CA PRO A 165 7.73 -7.60 -18.73
C PRO A 165 8.52 -8.88 -18.41
N ASP A 166 8.62 -9.27 -17.14
CA ASP A 166 9.28 -10.50 -16.71
C ASP A 166 8.26 -11.62 -16.40
N PRO A 167 8.07 -12.59 -17.32
CA PRO A 167 7.07 -13.65 -17.13
C PRO A 167 7.46 -14.67 -16.04
N LYS A 168 8.68 -14.64 -15.53
CA LYS A 168 9.15 -15.52 -14.46
C LYS A 168 8.84 -14.94 -13.08
N MET A 169 8.65 -13.62 -12.99
CA MET A 169 8.36 -12.95 -11.74
C MET A 169 6.96 -13.31 -11.23
N GLN A 170 6.92 -13.92 -10.04
CA GLN A 170 5.67 -14.20 -9.32
C GLN A 170 5.57 -13.25 -8.12
N LEU A 171 4.38 -12.67 -7.94
CA LEU A 171 4.16 -11.61 -6.99
C LEU A 171 2.88 -11.81 -6.20
N TRP A 172 3.01 -11.75 -4.89
CA TRP A 172 1.92 -11.73 -3.92
C TRP A 172 1.93 -10.44 -3.10
N VAL A 173 0.86 -10.18 -2.36
CA VAL A 173 0.72 -8.96 -1.57
C VAL A 173 0.10 -9.31 -0.22
N GLU A 174 0.86 -9.12 0.85
CA GLU A 174 0.39 -9.23 2.23
C GLU A 174 0.07 -7.85 2.80
N GLY A 175 -1.14 -7.70 3.32
CA GLY A 175 -1.58 -6.52 4.04
C GLY A 175 -1.30 -6.66 5.53
N VAL A 176 -0.74 -5.61 6.14
CA VAL A 176 -0.58 -5.52 7.58
C VAL A 176 -1.47 -4.41 8.15
N SER A 177 -2.02 -4.64 9.33
CA SER A 177 -2.83 -3.64 10.01
C SER A 177 -2.00 -2.43 10.40
N ASP A 178 -2.46 -1.25 9.98
CA ASP A 178 -1.76 0.01 10.17
C ASP A 178 -2.43 0.81 11.31
N PRO A 179 -1.69 1.22 12.36
CA PRO A 179 -2.25 1.96 13.49
C PRO A 179 -2.80 3.35 13.08
N GLU A 180 -2.38 3.90 11.94
CA GLU A 180 -2.92 5.15 11.40
C GLU A 180 -4.27 4.97 10.69
N PHE A 181 -4.73 3.72 10.50
CA PHE A 181 -5.98 3.41 9.84
C PHE A 181 -6.92 2.61 10.74
N GLN A 182 -7.70 3.31 11.55
CA GLN A 182 -8.64 2.74 12.52
C GLN A 182 -10.05 2.65 11.95
N GLN A 183 -10.77 1.58 12.30
CA GLN A 183 -12.18 1.39 11.98
C GLN A 183 -13.08 1.89 13.13
N PRO A 184 -14.25 2.44 12.84
CA PRO A 184 -14.76 2.82 11.53
C PRO A 184 -14.06 4.08 10.99
N TRP A 185 -13.50 3.99 9.79
CA TRP A 185 -12.60 4.99 9.20
C TRP A 185 -13.18 6.41 9.17
N TRP A 186 -14.48 6.58 8.98
CA TRP A 186 -15.14 7.90 8.90
C TRP A 186 -15.27 8.62 10.25
N ARG A 187 -15.05 7.92 11.39
CA ARG A 187 -15.04 8.52 12.71
C ARG A 187 -13.66 9.02 13.15
N HIS A 188 -12.63 8.63 12.44
CA HIS A 188 -11.25 8.98 12.75
C HIS A 188 -10.69 9.89 11.64
N ARG A 189 -10.36 11.14 12.00
CA ARG A 189 -9.87 12.13 11.03
C ARG A 189 -8.71 11.61 10.17
N GLN A 190 -7.72 10.95 10.78
CA GLN A 190 -6.57 10.41 10.05
C GLN A 190 -7.00 9.30 9.09
N SER A 191 -7.81 8.35 9.54
CA SER A 191 -8.31 7.26 8.71
C SER A 191 -9.16 7.76 7.54
N ALA A 192 -10.02 8.77 7.78
CA ALA A 192 -10.80 9.40 6.72
C ALA A 192 -9.90 10.06 5.66
N LYS A 193 -8.84 10.77 6.09
CA LYS A 193 -7.85 11.35 5.18
C LYS A 193 -7.14 10.26 4.36
N VAL A 194 -6.68 9.19 5.01
CA VAL A 194 -6.03 8.06 4.34
C VAL A 194 -6.97 7.43 3.32
N TRP A 195 -8.22 7.14 3.71
CA TRP A 195 -9.20 6.53 2.82
C TRP A 195 -9.47 7.37 1.56
N ILE A 196 -9.71 8.68 1.73
CA ILE A 196 -9.95 9.61 0.62
C ILE A 196 -8.73 9.65 -0.31
N MET A 197 -7.53 9.81 0.25
CA MET A 197 -6.31 9.93 -0.53
C MET A 197 -5.98 8.64 -1.28
N GLU A 198 -6.10 7.47 -0.63
CA GLU A 198 -5.83 6.18 -1.28
C GLU A 198 -6.88 5.85 -2.34
N SER A 199 -8.17 6.18 -2.10
CA SER A 199 -9.22 6.03 -3.11
C SER A 199 -8.94 6.90 -4.34
N ALA A 200 -8.56 8.16 -4.15
CA ALA A 200 -8.21 9.07 -5.25
C ALA A 200 -6.97 8.57 -6.03
N LYS A 201 -5.93 8.12 -5.32
CA LYS A 201 -4.72 7.55 -5.95
C LYS A 201 -5.02 6.24 -6.68
N LEU A 202 -5.91 5.40 -6.14
CA LEU A 202 -6.32 4.16 -6.80
C LEU A 202 -7.02 4.48 -8.13
N VAL A 203 -8.00 5.40 -8.11
CA VAL A 203 -8.69 5.85 -9.32
C VAL A 203 -7.69 6.41 -10.34
N TRP A 204 -6.78 7.28 -9.91
CA TRP A 204 -5.73 7.82 -10.76
C TRP A 204 -4.86 6.73 -11.39
N SER A 205 -4.46 5.73 -10.59
CA SER A 205 -3.62 4.62 -11.06
C SER A 205 -4.31 3.69 -12.07
N VAL A 206 -5.65 3.67 -12.09
CA VAL A 206 -6.43 2.92 -13.07
C VAL A 206 -6.50 3.66 -14.42
N PHE A 207 -6.72 4.98 -14.38
CA PHE A 207 -7.01 5.77 -15.58
C PHE A 207 -5.84 6.63 -16.07
N GLY A 208 -4.90 7.00 -15.23
CA GLY A 208 -3.81 7.95 -15.53
C GLY A 208 -2.40 7.40 -15.32
N GLY A 209 -2.23 6.12 -14.98
CA GLY A 209 -0.94 5.51 -14.64
C GLY A 209 -0.36 4.60 -15.71
#